data_2725cea18cfeb823b12c3e5a80a9c184
#
_entry.id   2725cea18cfeb823b12c3e5a80a9c184
#
_cell.length_a   1.000
_cell.length_b   1.000
_cell.length_c   1.000
_cell.angle_alpha   90.00
_cell.angle_beta   90.00
_cell.angle_gamma   90.00
#
_symmetry.space_group_name_H-M   'P 1'
#
loop_
_entity.id
_entity.type
_entity.pdbx_description
1 polymer ?
#
loop_
_entity_poly.entity_id
_entity_poly.type
_entity_poly.pdbx_seq_one_letter_code
_entity_poly.pdbx_strand_id
1 'polypeptide(L)'
;MARIVTKRERPDVDAAERGGDWSQRMDGESLPADTGMEQAVYWRQVYTEILAMEEKVLARIRQLMETQSVTARREVELTNVPVVVAQAERFRQRLGYWDARVHDLKAISQTKS
;
A
#
# COMPACT_ATOMS: atom_id res chain seq x y z
N MET A 1 22.43 19.45 -19.37
CA MET A 1 21.86 19.07 -19.00
C MET A 1 21.46 18.26 -18.51
N ALA A 2 21.84 18.04 -18.19
CA ALA A 2 21.52 17.07 -17.77
C ALA A 2 20.86 16.72 -16.82
N ARG A 3 20.40 16.60 -16.61
CA ARG A 3 19.71 16.11 -16.07
C ARG A 3 18.88 15.62 -15.69
N ILE A 4 18.98 15.31 -15.57
CA ILE A 4 18.08 15.20 -15.67
C ILE A 4 17.23 14.46 -15.51
N VAL A 5 17.11 14.07 -15.54
CA VAL A 5 16.18 13.27 -15.67
C VAL A 5 16.48 11.95 -15.17
N THR A 6 16.98 11.88 -14.01
CA THR A 6 17.31 10.67 -13.32
C THR A 6 16.10 9.84 -13.02
N LYS A 7 14.95 10.45 -12.73
CA LYS A 7 13.73 9.70 -12.44
C LYS A 7 13.20 8.95 -13.66
N ARG A 8 13.39 9.49 -14.85
CA ARG A 8 12.99 8.78 -16.08
C ARG A 8 13.87 7.59 -16.36
N GLU A 9 15.14 7.69 -15.99
CA GLU A 9 16.09 6.62 -16.18
C GLU A 9 15.93 5.52 -15.13
N ARG A 10 15.19 5.80 -14.07
CA ARG A 10 14.97 4.86 -12.96
C ARG A 10 13.48 4.75 -12.63
N PRO A 11 12.68 4.25 -13.59
CA PRO A 11 11.22 4.19 -13.40
C PRO A 11 10.80 3.29 -12.25
N ASP A 12 11.58 2.28 -11.92
CA ASP A 12 11.31 1.38 -10.80
C ASP A 12 11.37 2.13 -9.47
N VAL A 13 12.34 3.01 -9.28
CA VAL A 13 12.48 3.80 -8.06
C VAL A 13 11.32 4.80 -7.94
N ASP A 14 10.99 5.46 -9.05
CA ASP A 14 9.89 6.42 -9.07
C ASP A 14 8.55 5.73 -8.77
N ALA A 15 8.32 4.55 -9.34
CA ALA A 15 7.12 3.78 -9.09
C ALA A 15 7.04 3.35 -7.62
N ALA A 16 8.16 2.95 -7.02
CA ALA A 16 8.20 2.57 -5.62
C ALA A 16 7.90 3.76 -4.71
N GLU A 17 8.44 4.93 -5.04
CA GLU A 17 8.16 6.15 -4.26
C GLU A 17 6.68 6.50 -4.30
N ARG A 18 6.05 6.43 -5.47
CA ARG A 18 4.62 6.70 -5.60
C ARG A 18 3.78 5.67 -4.88
N GLY A 19 4.13 4.38 -5.02
CA GLY A 19 3.41 3.30 -4.38
C GLY A 19 3.50 3.36 -2.87
N GLY A 20 4.61 3.89 -2.35
CA GLY A 20 4.85 4.01 -0.92
C GLY A 20 4.31 5.28 -0.29
N ASP A 21 3.71 6.19 -1.05
CA ASP A 21 3.12 7.42 -0.51
C ASP A 21 1.85 7.10 0.26
N TRP A 22 1.99 6.95 1.56
CA TRP A 22 0.89 6.54 2.44
C TRP A 22 -0.20 7.60 2.59
N SER A 23 0.06 8.85 2.20
CA SER A 23 -0.95 9.91 2.22
C SER A 23 -1.88 9.83 1.01
N GLN A 24 -1.52 9.08 -0.02
CA GLN A 24 -2.31 8.97 -1.24
C GLN A 24 -3.56 8.14 -1.00
N ARG A 25 -4.70 8.71 -1.36
CA ARG A 25 -6.01 8.06 -1.19
C ARG A 25 -6.48 7.45 -2.51
N MET A 26 -7.40 6.52 -2.40
CA MET A 26 -8.09 5.96 -3.57
C MET A 26 -9.20 6.89 -4.02
N ASP A 27 -9.64 6.73 -5.27
CA ASP A 27 -10.77 7.49 -5.80
C ASP A 27 -12.00 7.28 -4.92
N GLY A 28 -12.62 8.38 -4.52
CA GLY A 28 -13.80 8.33 -3.68
C GLY A 28 -13.52 8.22 -2.19
N GLU A 29 -12.27 8.05 -1.83
CA GLU A 29 -11.90 7.93 -0.41
C GLU A 29 -11.78 9.31 0.24
N SER A 30 -12.58 9.54 1.29
CA SER A 30 -12.51 10.77 2.09
C SER A 30 -11.44 10.65 3.15
N LEU A 31 -11.14 11.77 3.83
CA LEU A 31 -10.27 11.73 5.00
C LEU A 31 -10.95 10.95 6.11
N PRO A 32 -10.24 10.07 6.83
CA PRO A 32 -10.86 9.31 7.92
C PRO A 32 -11.58 10.17 8.95
N ALA A 33 -11.01 11.32 9.30
CA ALA A 33 -11.61 12.22 10.28
C ALA A 33 -12.98 12.76 9.88
N ASP A 34 -13.28 12.76 8.57
CA ASP A 34 -14.53 13.33 8.04
C ASP A 34 -15.58 12.28 7.75
N THR A 35 -15.36 11.00 8.14
CA THR A 35 -16.26 9.92 7.76
C THR A 35 -17.00 9.35 8.97
N GLY A 36 -18.20 8.80 8.70
CA GLY A 36 -18.95 8.05 9.67
C GLY A 36 -18.57 6.57 9.69
N MET A 37 -19.24 5.80 10.53
CA MET A 37 -18.92 4.39 10.78
C MET A 37 -19.04 3.54 9.50
N GLU A 38 -20.09 3.76 8.73
CA GLU A 38 -20.34 2.94 7.54
C GLU A 38 -19.19 3.04 6.53
N GLN A 39 -18.75 4.27 6.23
CA GLN A 39 -17.63 4.47 5.31
C GLN A 39 -16.31 4.02 5.91
N ALA A 40 -16.11 4.22 7.19
CA ALA A 40 -14.88 3.78 7.85
C ALA A 40 -14.73 2.26 7.78
N VAL A 41 -15.80 1.53 8.05
CA VAL A 41 -15.80 0.06 7.96
C VAL A 41 -15.56 -0.37 6.51
N TYR A 42 -16.20 0.30 5.55
CA TYR A 42 -16.02 0.00 4.13
C TYR A 42 -14.55 0.14 3.70
N TRP A 43 -13.91 1.26 4.01
CA TRP A 43 -12.53 1.48 3.60
C TRP A 43 -11.56 0.58 4.36
N ARG A 44 -11.84 0.28 5.63
CA ARG A 44 -11.04 -0.69 6.37
C ARG A 44 -11.06 -2.05 5.67
N GLN A 45 -12.23 -2.48 5.20
CA GLN A 45 -12.37 -3.73 4.48
C GLN A 45 -11.65 -3.70 3.14
N VAL A 46 -11.79 -2.61 2.39
CA VAL A 46 -11.10 -2.44 1.10
C VAL A 46 -9.59 -2.60 1.28
N TYR A 47 -9.01 -1.88 2.24
CA TYR A 47 -7.57 -1.94 2.45
C TYR A 47 -7.11 -3.28 3.01
N THR A 48 -7.94 -3.93 3.83
CA THR A 48 -7.63 -5.28 4.32
C THR A 48 -7.49 -6.26 3.15
N GLU A 49 -8.43 -6.20 2.22
CA GLU A 49 -8.42 -7.12 1.07
C GLU A 49 -7.30 -6.82 0.11
N ILE A 50 -7.06 -5.54 -0.18
CA ILE A 50 -5.99 -5.15 -1.09
C ILE A 50 -4.62 -5.50 -0.51
N LEU A 51 -4.42 -5.25 0.78
CA LEU A 51 -3.17 -5.60 1.44
C LEU A 51 -2.93 -7.11 1.38
N ALA A 52 -3.97 -7.91 1.64
CA ALA A 52 -3.85 -9.36 1.57
C ALA A 52 -3.46 -9.81 0.17
N MET A 53 -4.00 -9.18 -0.87
CA MET A 53 -3.63 -9.48 -2.25
C MET A 53 -2.18 -9.13 -2.55
N GLU A 54 -1.73 -7.95 -2.11
CA GLU A 54 -0.34 -7.54 -2.32
C GLU A 54 0.64 -8.48 -1.61
N GLU A 55 0.29 -8.94 -0.42
CA GLU A 55 1.12 -9.89 0.31
C GLU A 55 1.20 -11.24 -0.39
N LYS A 56 0.10 -11.67 -1.00
CA LYS A 56 0.09 -12.90 -1.81
C LYS A 56 0.94 -12.74 -3.07
N VAL A 57 0.86 -11.59 -3.72
CA VAL A 57 1.68 -11.31 -4.90
C VAL A 57 3.16 -11.35 -4.52
N LEU A 58 3.53 -10.71 -3.42
CA LEU A 58 4.91 -10.70 -2.96
C LEU A 58 5.42 -12.10 -2.63
N ALA A 59 4.59 -12.89 -1.94
CA ALA A 59 4.94 -14.28 -1.62
C ALA A 59 5.13 -15.10 -2.90
N ARG A 60 4.27 -14.89 -3.90
CA ARG A 60 4.38 -15.59 -5.18
C ARG A 60 5.65 -15.22 -5.92
N ILE A 61 5.99 -13.93 -5.95
CA ILE A 61 7.21 -13.45 -6.58
C ILE A 61 8.43 -14.12 -5.95
N ARG A 62 8.50 -14.14 -4.61
CA ARG A 62 9.60 -14.74 -3.89
C ARG A 62 9.72 -16.22 -4.18
N GLN A 63 8.57 -16.91 -4.26
CA GLN A 63 8.54 -18.34 -4.55
C GLN A 63 9.06 -18.63 -5.96
N LEU A 64 8.64 -17.82 -6.94
CA LEU A 64 9.12 -17.96 -8.32
C LEU A 64 10.61 -17.66 -8.45
N MET A 65 11.12 -16.73 -7.66
CA MET A 65 12.53 -16.38 -7.69
C MET A 65 13.44 -17.53 -7.28
N GLU A 66 12.94 -18.46 -6.48
CA GLU A 66 13.71 -19.63 -6.07
C GLU A 66 14.13 -20.52 -7.23
N THR A 67 13.37 -20.49 -8.34
CA THR A 67 13.62 -21.32 -9.50
C THR A 67 14.33 -20.59 -10.63
N GLN A 68 14.64 -19.31 -10.45
CA GLN A 68 15.25 -18.48 -11.49
C GLN A 68 16.77 -18.43 -11.36
N SER A 69 17.44 -18.05 -12.45
CA SER A 69 18.86 -17.81 -12.42
C SER A 69 19.20 -16.66 -11.49
N VAL A 70 20.45 -16.60 -11.06
CA VAL A 70 20.92 -15.52 -10.17
C VAL A 70 20.69 -14.14 -10.80
N THR A 71 20.98 -14.03 -12.10
CA THR A 71 20.82 -12.75 -12.81
C THR A 71 19.36 -12.34 -12.90
N ALA A 72 18.47 -13.25 -13.28
CA ALA A 72 17.05 -12.95 -13.39
C ALA A 72 16.44 -12.60 -12.03
N ARG A 73 16.83 -13.34 -10.99
CA ARG A 73 16.36 -13.06 -9.63
C ARG A 73 16.79 -11.68 -9.16
N ARG A 74 18.04 -11.31 -9.42
CA ARG A 74 18.55 -10.00 -9.03
C ARG A 74 17.80 -8.87 -9.72
N GLU A 75 17.43 -9.06 -10.99
CA GLU A 75 16.65 -8.06 -11.72
C GLU A 75 15.27 -7.87 -11.07
N VAL A 76 14.59 -8.94 -10.73
CA VAL A 76 13.29 -8.87 -10.05
C VAL A 76 13.42 -8.19 -8.69
N GLU A 77 14.47 -8.51 -7.94
CA GLU A 77 14.71 -7.87 -6.63
C GLU A 77 14.92 -6.37 -6.76
N LEU A 78 15.54 -5.92 -7.85
CA LEU A 78 15.84 -4.50 -8.04
C LEU A 78 14.67 -3.71 -8.64
N THR A 79 13.75 -4.36 -9.35
CA THR A 79 12.69 -3.68 -10.09
C THR A 79 11.30 -3.92 -9.53
N ASN A 80 10.89 -5.18 -9.42
CA ASN A 80 9.50 -5.51 -9.07
C ASN A 80 9.24 -5.56 -7.57
N VAL A 81 10.16 -6.15 -6.82
CA VAL A 81 9.97 -6.32 -5.37
C VAL A 81 9.84 -4.98 -4.65
N PRO A 82 10.69 -3.97 -4.90
CA PRO A 82 10.54 -2.68 -4.22
C PRO A 82 9.20 -2.02 -4.46
N VAL A 83 8.63 -2.14 -5.67
CA VAL A 83 7.32 -1.57 -5.99
C VAL A 83 6.23 -2.25 -5.17
N VAL A 84 6.22 -3.57 -5.14
CA VAL A 84 5.20 -4.33 -4.42
C VAL A 84 5.31 -4.08 -2.91
N VAL A 85 6.53 -4.06 -2.39
CA VAL A 85 6.76 -3.81 -0.95
C VAL A 85 6.28 -2.40 -0.58
N ALA A 86 6.59 -1.39 -1.40
CA ALA A 86 6.17 -0.02 -1.14
C ALA A 86 4.64 0.11 -1.16
N GLN A 87 3.97 -0.54 -2.10
CA GLN A 87 2.51 -0.53 -2.18
C GLN A 87 1.89 -1.23 -0.97
N ALA A 88 2.44 -2.37 -0.57
CA ALA A 88 1.95 -3.09 0.61
C ALA A 88 2.08 -2.22 1.86
N GLU A 89 3.20 -1.51 2.00
CA GLU A 89 3.40 -0.61 3.14
C GLU A 89 2.42 0.55 3.11
N ARG A 90 2.15 1.12 1.95
CA ARG A 90 1.15 2.18 1.82
C ARG A 90 -0.23 1.68 2.26
N PHE A 91 -0.63 0.51 1.79
CA PHE A 91 -1.93 -0.05 2.14
C PHE A 91 -2.00 -0.38 3.64
N ARG A 92 -0.89 -0.83 4.23
CA ARG A 92 -0.83 -1.09 5.66
C ARG A 92 -1.04 0.19 6.47
N GLN A 93 -0.41 1.29 6.05
CA GLN A 93 -0.58 2.58 6.70
C GLN A 93 -2.01 3.10 6.55
N ARG A 94 -2.58 2.98 5.35
CA ARG A 94 -3.96 3.38 5.11
C ARG A 94 -4.94 2.54 5.94
N LEU A 95 -4.71 1.23 6.01
CA LEU A 95 -5.52 0.35 6.86
C LEU A 95 -5.47 0.80 8.31
N GLY A 96 -4.29 1.18 8.80
CA GLY A 96 -4.13 1.68 10.16
C GLY A 96 -4.97 2.91 10.43
N TYR A 97 -5.06 3.84 9.49
CA TYR A 97 -5.89 5.04 9.63
C TYR A 97 -7.37 4.69 9.75
N TRP A 98 -7.86 3.79 8.90
CA TRP A 98 -9.27 3.41 8.92
C TRP A 98 -9.61 2.56 10.13
N ASP A 99 -8.71 1.69 10.54
CA ASP A 99 -8.88 0.89 11.74
C ASP A 99 -8.99 1.79 12.99
N ALA A 100 -8.12 2.80 13.07
CA ALA A 100 -8.17 3.78 14.15
C ALA A 100 -9.48 4.56 14.12
N ARG A 101 -9.97 4.95 12.93
CA ARG A 101 -11.24 5.67 12.82
C ARG A 101 -12.41 4.83 13.30
N VAL A 102 -12.46 3.54 12.91
CA VAL A 102 -13.50 2.63 13.37
C VAL A 102 -13.48 2.52 14.88
N HIS A 103 -12.28 2.37 15.44
CA HIS A 103 -12.09 2.26 16.88
C HIS A 103 -12.60 3.52 17.62
N ASP A 104 -12.23 4.70 17.12
CA ASP A 104 -12.64 5.97 17.69
C ASP A 104 -14.15 6.17 17.63
N LEU A 105 -14.78 5.82 16.52
CA LEU A 105 -16.22 5.93 16.35
C LEU A 105 -16.98 4.99 17.30
N LYS A 106 -16.44 3.80 17.52
CA LYS A 106 -17.03 2.87 18.49
C LYS A 106 -16.95 3.42 19.91
N ALA A 107 -15.83 4.02 20.27
CA ALA A 107 -15.65 4.63 21.58
C ALA A 107 -16.63 5.77 21.80
N ILE A 108 -16.82 6.63 20.80
CA ILE A 108 -17.79 7.73 20.86
C ILE A 108 -19.21 7.19 21.05
N SER A 109 -19.57 6.16 20.28
CA SER A 109 -20.89 5.54 20.40
C SER A 109 -21.14 4.97 21.78
N GLN A 110 -20.13 4.36 22.40
CA GLN A 110 -20.23 3.78 23.73
C GLN A 110 -20.38 4.84 24.80
N THR A 111 -19.72 5.98 24.65
CA THR A 111 -19.83 7.06 25.63
C THR A 111 -21.15 7.79 25.58
N LYS A 112 -21.85 7.74 24.45
CA LYS A 112 -23.16 8.40 24.34
C LYS A 112 -24.30 7.61 24.92
N SER A 113 -24.09 6.37 25.16
CA SER A 113 -25.12 5.55 25.83
C SER A 113 -24.93 5.57 27.32
#